data_e3a9be7ef4e84e13d09861c31d42e7d6
#
_entry.id   e3a9be7ef4e84e13d09861c31d42e7d6
#
_cell.length_a   1.000
_cell.length_b   1.000
_cell.length_c   1.000
_cell.angle_alpha   90.00
_cell.angle_beta   90.00
_cell.angle_gamma   90.00
#
_symmetry.space_group_name_H-M   'P 1'
#
loop_
_entity.id
_entity.type
_entity.pdbx_description
1 polymer ?
#
loop_
_entity_poly.entity_id
_entity_poly.type
_entity_poly.pdbx_seq_one_letter_code
_entity_poly.pdbx_strand_id
1 'polypeptide(L)'
;MNTVITHFYNEEYFLPWWINHHKKLFDNGVMINYHSTDRSVEICKELCPPHWKIVDTVNQVFEAKSNDAEVKMYESMFSGFKLALTTTEFLIISTPLSHLENYMTETGINYVGTVGVCMVDANPNVLPTHDRSLLEQKHHGMITGYTDPFADINGHYYSDSYYIKYGRYYHNKPYGKYLDGRHYLNDVGDDKILNLMNKVYTLKYRYSPFNDIIIDRLRTYEKILPAVIKSKEEHSDIHKHYLTTAHDLNDIEDFKNAYNYCVNL
;
A
#
# COMPACT_ATOMS: atom_id res chain seq x y z
N MET A 1 -11.72 6.76 -15.12
CA MET A 1 -10.29 7.19 -15.05
C MET A 1 -9.85 7.16 -13.61
N ASN A 2 -8.72 6.52 -13.34
CA ASN A 2 -8.20 6.37 -11.99
C ASN A 2 -6.71 6.72 -11.91
N THR A 3 -6.24 7.08 -10.71
CA THR A 3 -4.88 7.58 -10.48
C THR A 3 -4.30 6.96 -9.22
N VAL A 4 -3.11 6.40 -9.31
CA VAL A 4 -2.32 6.00 -8.14
C VAL A 4 -1.28 7.07 -7.83
N ILE A 5 -1.07 7.36 -6.55
CA ILE A 5 -0.11 8.37 -6.09
C ILE A 5 0.82 7.72 -5.07
N THR A 6 2.10 7.89 -5.23
CA THR A 6 3.11 7.43 -4.27
C THR A 6 4.24 8.44 -4.12
N HIS A 7 4.84 8.47 -2.95
CA HIS A 7 6.13 9.12 -2.74
C HIS A 7 7.19 8.07 -2.42
N PHE A 8 8.43 8.33 -2.81
CA PHE A 8 9.54 7.40 -2.65
C PHE A 8 10.84 8.13 -2.28
N TYR A 9 11.67 7.43 -1.50
CA TYR A 9 13.02 7.83 -1.14
C TYR A 9 13.90 6.59 -1.10
N ASN A 10 14.86 6.50 -2.04
CA ASN A 10 15.78 5.37 -2.15
C ASN A 10 15.06 4.01 -2.15
N GLU A 11 14.19 3.82 -3.15
CA GLU A 11 13.33 2.65 -3.29
C GLU A 11 13.65 1.83 -4.54
N GLU A 12 14.90 1.89 -5.05
CA GLU A 12 15.32 1.15 -6.24
C GLU A 12 15.01 -0.35 -6.16
N TYR A 13 14.93 -0.90 -4.94
CA TYR A 13 14.61 -2.30 -4.71
C TYR A 13 13.13 -2.64 -4.97
N PHE A 14 12.17 -1.82 -4.53
CA PHE A 14 10.74 -2.12 -4.67
C PHE A 14 10.11 -1.56 -5.94
N LEU A 15 10.61 -0.44 -6.44
CA LEU A 15 10.00 0.28 -7.56
C LEU A 15 9.76 -0.57 -8.81
N PRO A 16 10.67 -1.49 -9.24
CA PRO A 16 10.41 -2.30 -10.42
C PRO A 16 9.14 -3.15 -10.30
N TRP A 17 8.93 -3.81 -9.17
CA TRP A 17 7.71 -4.58 -8.92
C TRP A 17 6.49 -3.69 -8.78
N TRP A 18 6.63 -2.60 -8.02
CA TRP A 18 5.53 -1.68 -7.73
C TRP A 18 4.97 -1.05 -9.00
N ILE A 19 5.84 -0.54 -9.87
CA ILE A 19 5.45 0.09 -11.14
C ILE A 19 4.83 -0.96 -12.07
N ASN A 20 5.49 -2.12 -12.24
CA ASN A 20 5.00 -3.18 -13.12
C ASN A 20 3.65 -3.74 -12.70
N HIS A 21 3.34 -3.71 -11.41
CA HIS A 21 2.03 -4.11 -10.89
C HIS A 21 0.97 -3.01 -11.15
N HIS A 22 1.22 -1.79 -10.68
CA HIS A 22 0.19 -0.76 -10.67
C HIS A 22 -0.10 -0.14 -12.04
N LYS A 23 0.86 -0.14 -12.98
CA LYS A 23 0.60 0.34 -14.35
C LYS A 23 -0.42 -0.50 -15.14
N LYS A 24 -0.75 -1.70 -14.65
CA LYS A 24 -1.78 -2.56 -15.23
C LYS A 24 -3.17 -2.27 -14.63
N LEU A 25 -3.20 -1.65 -13.46
CA LEU A 25 -4.42 -1.37 -12.70
C LEU A 25 -4.90 0.08 -12.89
N PHE A 26 -3.98 1.02 -13.05
CA PHE A 26 -4.27 2.46 -13.02
C PHE A 26 -4.01 3.15 -14.36
N ASP A 27 -4.97 4.00 -14.75
CA ASP A 27 -4.85 4.84 -15.95
C ASP A 27 -3.73 5.88 -15.80
N ASN A 28 -3.54 6.45 -14.59
CA ASN A 28 -2.55 7.48 -14.30
C ASN A 28 -1.73 7.16 -13.05
N GLY A 29 -0.54 7.73 -12.98
CA GLY A 29 0.32 7.67 -11.80
C GLY A 29 1.04 8.97 -11.51
N VAL A 30 1.27 9.25 -10.23
CA VAL A 30 2.14 10.32 -9.75
C VAL A 30 3.19 9.73 -8.83
N MET A 31 4.44 9.82 -9.27
CA MET A 31 5.62 9.32 -8.57
C MET A 31 6.36 10.51 -7.98
N ILE A 32 6.23 10.73 -6.66
CA ILE A 32 6.82 11.89 -5.96
C ILE A 32 8.19 11.47 -5.41
N ASN A 33 9.25 11.96 -6.02
CA ASN A 33 10.62 11.72 -5.60
C ASN A 33 10.98 12.57 -4.37
N TYR A 34 11.35 11.92 -3.29
CA TYR A 34 11.75 12.57 -2.05
C TYR A 34 13.29 12.70 -1.96
N HIS A 35 13.91 13.34 -2.99
CA HIS A 35 15.36 13.54 -3.09
C HIS A 35 16.18 12.24 -3.05
N SER A 36 15.74 11.21 -3.78
CA SER A 36 16.46 9.93 -3.87
C SER A 36 17.87 10.11 -4.44
N THR A 37 18.81 9.35 -3.89
CA THR A 37 20.24 9.36 -4.28
C THR A 37 20.68 8.03 -4.91
N ASP A 38 19.78 7.05 -4.97
CA ASP A 38 19.95 5.76 -5.65
C ASP A 38 19.36 5.81 -7.08
N ARG A 39 19.15 4.66 -7.70
CA ARG A 39 18.59 4.55 -9.06
C ARG A 39 17.08 4.69 -9.14
N SER A 40 16.39 5.08 -8.08
CA SER A 40 14.92 5.18 -8.04
C SER A 40 14.33 6.03 -9.16
N VAL A 41 14.94 7.20 -9.43
CA VAL A 41 14.44 8.13 -10.47
C VAL A 41 14.64 7.56 -11.87
N GLU A 42 15.79 6.93 -12.15
CA GLU A 42 16.05 6.26 -13.42
C GLU A 42 15.04 5.13 -13.66
N ILE A 43 14.80 4.29 -12.66
CA ILE A 43 13.82 3.20 -12.71
C ILE A 43 12.42 3.74 -13.02
N CYS A 44 12.00 4.82 -12.38
CA CYS A 44 10.73 5.46 -12.69
C CYS A 44 10.67 5.92 -14.16
N LYS A 45 11.73 6.55 -14.68
CA LYS A 45 11.79 7.00 -16.08
C LYS A 45 11.77 5.84 -17.09
N GLU A 46 12.35 4.69 -16.71
CA GLU A 46 12.40 3.49 -17.55
C GLU A 46 11.09 2.71 -17.58
N LEU A 47 10.39 2.60 -16.44
CA LEU A 47 9.29 1.65 -16.26
C LEU A 47 7.90 2.27 -16.21
N CYS A 48 7.78 3.54 -15.82
CA CYS A 48 6.48 4.22 -15.80
C CYS A 48 5.95 4.44 -17.21
N PRO A 49 4.63 4.35 -17.41
CA PRO A 49 4.00 4.80 -18.64
C PRO A 49 4.35 6.27 -18.93
N PRO A 50 4.53 6.67 -20.19
CA PRO A 50 4.98 8.03 -20.55
C PRO A 50 4.09 9.18 -20.06
N HIS A 51 2.82 8.88 -19.77
CA HIS A 51 1.84 9.86 -19.28
C HIS A 51 1.80 9.93 -17.74
N TRP A 52 2.48 9.04 -17.03
CA TRP A 52 2.63 9.14 -15.57
C TRP A 52 3.58 10.30 -15.23
N LYS A 53 3.27 11.00 -14.16
CA LYS A 53 4.09 12.12 -13.70
C LYS A 53 5.16 11.65 -12.73
N ILE A 54 6.41 12.01 -13.01
CA ILE A 54 7.53 11.86 -12.08
C ILE A 54 7.90 13.27 -11.68
N VAL A 55 7.82 13.57 -10.38
CA VAL A 55 7.98 14.92 -9.84
C VAL A 55 8.87 14.89 -8.60
N ASP A 56 9.62 15.94 -8.37
CA ASP A 56 10.33 16.11 -7.11
C ASP A 56 9.40 16.71 -6.06
N THR A 57 9.57 16.27 -4.81
CA THR A 57 8.82 16.82 -3.67
C THR A 57 9.10 18.31 -3.48
N VAL A 58 8.09 19.04 -3.05
CA VAL A 58 8.25 20.44 -2.60
C VAL A 58 8.70 20.55 -1.13
N ASN A 59 8.67 19.43 -0.40
CA ASN A 59 9.04 19.40 1.02
C ASN A 59 10.55 19.25 1.19
N GLN A 60 11.12 20.03 2.12
CA GLN A 60 12.56 19.99 2.45
C GLN A 60 12.88 18.92 3.49
N VAL A 61 11.91 18.56 4.33
CA VAL A 61 12.07 17.61 5.43
C VAL A 61 10.96 16.59 5.36
N PHE A 62 11.29 15.32 5.62
CA PHE A 62 10.32 14.25 5.68
C PHE A 62 9.46 14.39 6.94
N GLU A 63 8.21 14.78 6.75
CA GLU A 63 7.19 14.87 7.80
C GLU A 63 5.88 14.31 7.25
N ALA A 64 5.24 13.41 8.01
CA ALA A 64 4.04 12.72 7.55
C ALA A 64 2.92 13.70 7.12
N LYS A 65 2.69 14.75 7.90
CA LYS A 65 1.67 15.77 7.62
C LYS A 65 1.94 16.54 6.33
N SER A 66 3.19 16.95 6.10
CA SER A 66 3.59 17.68 4.90
C SER A 66 3.51 16.79 3.66
N ASN A 67 3.94 15.51 3.78
CA ASN A 67 3.84 14.53 2.71
C ASN A 67 2.38 14.23 2.35
N ASP A 68 1.51 14.13 3.35
CA ASP A 68 0.09 13.89 3.10
C ASP A 68 -0.60 15.11 2.49
N ALA A 69 -0.16 16.34 2.84
CA ALA A 69 -0.63 17.55 2.19
C ALA A 69 -0.22 17.60 0.70
N GLU A 70 1.01 17.19 0.38
CA GLU A 70 1.50 17.10 -0.99
C GLU A 70 0.74 16.03 -1.80
N VAL A 71 0.48 14.86 -1.23
CA VAL A 71 -0.36 13.83 -1.86
C VAL A 71 -1.76 14.37 -2.15
N LYS A 72 -2.41 15.05 -1.20
CA LYS A 72 -3.74 15.68 -1.39
C LYS A 72 -3.72 16.76 -2.48
N MET A 73 -2.62 17.52 -2.59
CA MET A 73 -2.44 18.48 -3.67
C MET A 73 -2.47 17.78 -5.04
N TYR A 74 -1.70 16.70 -5.20
CA TYR A 74 -1.71 15.94 -6.44
C TYR A 74 -3.05 15.24 -6.70
N GLU A 75 -3.71 14.68 -5.69
CA GLU A 75 -5.05 14.13 -5.82
C GLU A 75 -6.04 15.16 -6.42
N SER A 76 -5.96 16.41 -5.95
CA SER A 76 -6.85 17.50 -6.43
C SER A 76 -6.65 17.89 -7.89
N MET A 77 -5.52 17.52 -8.49
CA MET A 77 -5.22 17.81 -9.90
C MET A 77 -5.86 16.80 -10.87
N PHE A 78 -6.39 15.69 -10.35
CA PHE A 78 -7.00 14.64 -11.16
C PHE A 78 -8.49 14.52 -10.86
N SER A 79 -9.27 14.37 -11.92
CA SER A 79 -10.67 13.94 -11.81
C SER A 79 -10.75 12.42 -11.66
N GLY A 80 -11.91 11.91 -11.22
CA GLY A 80 -12.16 10.47 -11.09
C GLY A 80 -11.63 9.88 -9.78
N PHE A 81 -11.23 8.62 -9.81
CA PHE A 81 -10.88 7.84 -8.63
C PHE A 81 -9.39 7.91 -8.31
N LYS A 82 -9.04 7.82 -7.02
CA LYS A 82 -7.67 7.95 -6.55
C LYS A 82 -7.36 6.96 -5.45
N LEU A 83 -6.07 6.58 -5.38
CA LEU A 83 -5.51 5.78 -4.29
C LEU A 83 -4.09 6.24 -4.00
N ALA A 84 -3.82 6.58 -2.76
CA ALA A 84 -2.47 6.91 -2.32
C ALA A 84 -1.82 5.73 -1.59
N LEU A 85 -0.72 5.22 -2.13
CA LEU A 85 0.05 4.09 -1.62
C LEU A 85 1.48 4.50 -1.27
N THR A 86 2.18 3.68 -0.49
CA THR A 86 3.64 3.70 -0.40
C THR A 86 4.24 2.68 -1.37
N THR A 87 5.52 2.77 -1.67
CA THR A 87 6.22 1.85 -2.59
C THR A 87 6.27 0.39 -2.13
N THR A 88 5.96 0.13 -0.89
CA THR A 88 5.83 -1.24 -0.34
C THR A 88 4.38 -1.72 -0.26
N GLU A 89 3.43 -0.95 -0.74
CA GLU A 89 2.00 -1.29 -0.72
C GLU A 89 1.52 -1.64 -2.11
N PHE A 90 0.88 -2.81 -2.23
CA PHE A 90 0.35 -3.33 -3.48
C PHE A 90 -1.15 -3.52 -3.35
N LEU A 91 -1.91 -2.84 -4.21
CA LEU A 91 -3.35 -3.06 -4.31
C LEU A 91 -3.60 -4.38 -5.01
N ILE A 92 -4.43 -5.23 -4.42
CA ILE A 92 -5.02 -6.37 -5.14
C ILE A 92 -6.53 -6.34 -5.06
N ILE A 93 -7.16 -6.75 -6.14
CA ILE A 93 -8.62 -6.74 -6.33
C ILE A 93 -9.01 -7.93 -7.19
N SER A 94 -10.20 -8.48 -6.98
CA SER A 94 -10.68 -9.67 -7.67
C SER A 94 -11.38 -9.41 -9.02
N THR A 95 -11.55 -8.14 -9.38
CA THR A 95 -12.24 -7.71 -10.62
C THR A 95 -11.60 -6.43 -11.15
N PRO A 96 -11.86 -6.02 -12.40
CA PRO A 96 -11.41 -4.74 -12.90
C PRO A 96 -11.82 -3.57 -11.99
N LEU A 97 -10.93 -2.60 -11.77
CA LEU A 97 -11.26 -1.39 -10.99
C LEU A 97 -12.49 -0.66 -11.53
N SER A 98 -12.73 -0.71 -12.83
CA SER A 98 -13.93 -0.11 -13.45
C SER A 98 -15.26 -0.68 -12.91
N HIS A 99 -15.28 -1.95 -12.48
CA HIS A 99 -16.49 -2.52 -11.86
C HIS A 99 -16.72 -1.89 -10.46
N LEU A 100 -15.66 -1.71 -9.69
CA LEU A 100 -15.74 -1.04 -8.40
C LEU A 100 -16.14 0.44 -8.59
N GLU A 101 -15.56 1.13 -9.57
CA GLU A 101 -15.86 2.53 -9.89
C GLU A 101 -17.33 2.73 -10.30
N ASN A 102 -17.86 1.85 -11.14
CA ASN A 102 -19.28 1.85 -11.53
C ASN A 102 -20.18 1.65 -10.31
N TYR A 103 -19.87 0.65 -9.49
CA TYR A 103 -20.63 0.38 -8.27
C TYR A 103 -20.60 1.59 -7.30
N MET A 104 -19.44 2.20 -7.08
CA MET A 104 -19.32 3.40 -6.24
C MET A 104 -20.15 4.57 -6.81
N THR A 105 -20.15 4.73 -8.13
CA THR A 105 -20.89 5.80 -8.81
C THR A 105 -22.41 5.58 -8.67
N GLU A 106 -22.88 4.36 -8.94
CA GLU A 106 -24.31 4.00 -8.90
C GLU A 106 -24.89 4.08 -7.49
N THR A 107 -24.09 3.73 -6.46
CA THR A 107 -24.53 3.71 -5.05
C THR A 107 -24.25 5.01 -4.30
N GLY A 108 -23.49 5.92 -4.91
CA GLY A 108 -23.06 7.16 -4.28
C GLY A 108 -22.00 6.95 -3.18
N ILE A 109 -21.28 5.83 -3.19
CA ILE A 109 -20.18 5.57 -2.27
C ILE A 109 -18.99 6.42 -2.65
N ASN A 110 -18.38 7.10 -1.68
CA ASN A 110 -17.27 8.02 -1.89
C ASN A 110 -15.92 7.41 -1.56
N TYR A 111 -15.87 6.52 -0.57
CA TYR A 111 -14.65 5.85 -0.11
C TYR A 111 -14.86 4.35 -0.01
N VAL A 112 -13.89 3.60 -0.50
CA VAL A 112 -13.78 2.15 -0.27
C VAL A 112 -12.51 1.88 0.52
N GLY A 113 -12.66 1.36 1.73
CA GLY A 113 -11.56 0.90 2.57
C GLY A 113 -11.04 -0.45 2.10
N THR A 114 -9.73 -0.57 1.94
CA THR A 114 -9.06 -1.83 1.63
C THR A 114 -8.69 -2.58 2.90
N VAL A 115 -8.63 -3.91 2.84
CA VAL A 115 -8.10 -4.73 3.93
C VAL A 115 -6.57 -4.70 3.90
N GLY A 116 -5.94 -4.30 5.00
CA GLY A 116 -4.50 -4.31 5.13
C GLY A 116 -3.96 -5.71 5.39
N VAL A 117 -2.93 -6.10 4.67
CA VAL A 117 -2.21 -7.35 4.87
C VAL A 117 -0.73 -7.06 5.11
N CYS A 118 -0.21 -7.45 6.26
CA CYS A 118 1.22 -7.37 6.55
C CYS A 118 1.93 -8.57 5.95
N MET A 119 2.72 -8.35 4.90
CA MET A 119 3.48 -9.42 4.25
C MET A 119 4.70 -9.81 5.07
N VAL A 120 4.89 -11.11 5.24
CA VAL A 120 5.95 -11.72 6.05
C VAL A 120 6.66 -12.79 5.23
N ASP A 121 7.98 -12.81 5.25
CA ASP A 121 8.74 -13.77 4.46
C ASP A 121 8.89 -15.12 5.15
N ALA A 122 8.15 -16.13 4.69
CA ALA A 122 8.24 -17.49 5.19
C ALA A 122 9.52 -18.22 4.72
N ASN A 123 10.16 -17.73 3.66
CA ASN A 123 11.40 -18.31 3.14
C ASN A 123 12.42 -17.23 2.78
N PRO A 124 13.14 -16.65 3.76
CA PRO A 124 14.07 -15.55 3.54
C PRO A 124 15.34 -15.96 2.75
N ASN A 125 15.61 -17.26 2.63
CA ASN A 125 16.76 -17.75 1.85
C ASN A 125 16.51 -17.73 0.34
N VAL A 126 15.25 -17.56 -0.09
CA VAL A 126 14.88 -17.44 -1.51
C VAL A 126 14.63 -15.98 -1.81
N LEU A 127 15.60 -15.34 -2.46
CA LEU A 127 15.47 -13.95 -2.88
C LEU A 127 14.56 -13.84 -4.10
N PRO A 128 13.63 -12.89 -4.14
CA PRO A 128 12.81 -12.66 -5.32
C PRO A 128 13.61 -11.93 -6.41
N THR A 129 13.19 -12.12 -7.64
CA THR A 129 13.78 -11.50 -8.83
C THR A 129 12.79 -10.57 -9.53
N HIS A 130 13.28 -9.53 -10.21
CA HIS A 130 12.41 -8.51 -10.82
C HIS A 130 11.75 -8.94 -12.13
N ASP A 131 12.14 -10.08 -12.71
CA ASP A 131 11.53 -10.67 -13.90
C ASP A 131 10.18 -11.35 -13.64
N ARG A 132 9.83 -11.54 -12.37
CA ARG A 132 8.57 -12.11 -11.92
C ARG A 132 7.85 -11.18 -10.95
N SER A 133 6.53 -11.31 -10.87
CA SER A 133 5.73 -10.59 -9.88
C SER A 133 6.21 -10.88 -8.45
N LEU A 134 6.33 -9.85 -7.61
CA LEU A 134 6.64 -10.04 -6.20
C LEU A 134 5.57 -10.87 -5.48
N LEU A 135 4.30 -10.71 -5.90
CA LEU A 135 3.17 -11.44 -5.35
C LEU A 135 3.34 -12.97 -5.54
N GLU A 136 3.81 -13.41 -6.71
CA GLU A 136 4.04 -14.83 -6.99
C GLU A 136 5.17 -15.43 -6.16
N GLN A 137 6.14 -14.61 -5.79
CA GLN A 137 7.36 -15.08 -5.12
C GLN A 137 7.25 -15.00 -3.61
N LYS A 138 6.44 -14.07 -3.08
CA LYS A 138 6.30 -13.78 -1.65
C LYS A 138 4.82 -13.57 -1.31
N HIS A 139 4.15 -14.63 -0.90
CA HIS A 139 2.70 -14.69 -0.73
C HIS A 139 2.24 -15.05 0.70
N HIS A 140 3.14 -15.05 1.69
CA HIS A 140 2.75 -15.20 3.08
C HIS A 140 2.47 -13.86 3.70
N GLY A 141 1.40 -13.78 4.49
CA GLY A 141 1.02 -12.56 5.16
C GLY A 141 0.09 -12.78 6.34
N MET A 142 0.01 -11.77 7.16
CA MET A 142 -0.94 -11.68 8.25
C MET A 142 -2.08 -10.75 7.81
N ILE A 143 -3.27 -11.30 7.63
CA ILE A 143 -4.47 -10.53 7.33
C ILE A 143 -4.89 -9.83 8.62
N THR A 144 -4.74 -8.54 8.63
CA THR A 144 -5.07 -7.71 9.75
C THR A 144 -6.52 -7.30 9.63
N GLY A 145 -7.37 -7.75 10.56
CA GLY A 145 -8.80 -7.42 10.60
C GLY A 145 -9.76 -8.57 10.29
N TYR A 146 -9.29 -9.70 9.81
CA TYR A 146 -10.15 -10.84 9.50
C TYR A 146 -10.56 -11.68 10.73
N THR A 147 -9.81 -11.57 11.81
CA THR A 147 -10.01 -12.37 13.03
C THR A 147 -9.88 -11.54 14.29
N ASP A 148 -10.28 -10.28 14.27
CA ASP A 148 -10.29 -9.50 15.49
C ASP A 148 -11.43 -9.99 16.40
N PRO A 149 -11.14 -10.75 17.48
CA PRO A 149 -12.17 -11.15 18.44
C PRO A 149 -12.76 -9.94 19.21
N PHE A 150 -12.21 -8.75 18.99
CA PHE A 150 -12.66 -7.49 19.58
C PHE A 150 -13.46 -6.60 18.63
N ALA A 151 -13.64 -6.98 17.37
CA ALA A 151 -14.63 -6.33 16.53
C ALA A 151 -16.02 -6.61 17.14
N ASP A 152 -16.77 -5.58 17.47
CA ASP A 152 -18.13 -5.80 17.91
C ASP A 152 -18.98 -6.35 16.75
N ILE A 153 -20.16 -6.90 17.10
CA ILE A 153 -21.08 -7.49 16.13
C ILE A 153 -21.60 -6.49 15.08
N ASN A 154 -21.31 -5.20 15.24
CA ASN A 154 -21.65 -4.12 14.33
C ASN A 154 -20.48 -3.70 13.43
N GLY A 155 -19.32 -4.40 13.54
CA GLY A 155 -18.13 -4.09 12.78
C GLY A 155 -17.37 -2.83 13.25
N HIS A 156 -17.65 -2.34 14.47
CA HIS A 156 -16.87 -1.25 15.04
C HIS A 156 -15.56 -1.81 15.57
N TYR A 157 -14.48 -1.39 14.98
CA TYR A 157 -13.13 -1.70 15.44
C TYR A 157 -12.73 -0.70 16.52
N TYR A 158 -12.32 -1.19 17.68
CA TYR A 158 -11.74 -0.34 18.71
C TYR A 158 -10.45 0.31 18.18
N SER A 159 -10.25 1.58 18.50
CA SER A 159 -9.19 2.46 17.99
C SER A 159 -7.76 1.97 18.22
N ASP A 160 -7.58 0.96 19.06
CA ASP A 160 -6.30 0.36 19.41
C ASP A 160 -5.98 -0.94 18.64
N SER A 161 -6.91 -1.39 17.78
CA SER A 161 -6.65 -2.60 17.00
C SER A 161 -5.60 -2.33 15.93
N TYR A 162 -4.50 -3.02 16.00
CA TYR A 162 -3.40 -3.06 15.03
C TYR A 162 -3.86 -3.36 13.58
N TYR A 163 -5.10 -3.67 13.37
CA TYR A 163 -5.65 -4.45 12.27
C TYR A 163 -6.13 -3.62 11.07
N ILE A 164 -6.45 -2.35 11.25
CA ILE A 164 -6.72 -1.42 10.13
C ILE A 164 -5.42 -0.73 9.68
N LYS A 165 -4.33 -0.93 10.39
CA LYS A 165 -3.08 -0.17 10.30
C LYS A 165 -2.44 -0.12 8.91
N TYR A 166 -2.80 -1.02 8.00
CA TYR A 166 -2.23 -1.10 6.65
C TYR A 166 -3.26 -0.92 5.54
N GLY A 167 -4.53 -0.74 5.86
CA GLY A 167 -5.55 -0.43 4.87
C GLY A 167 -5.38 0.96 4.26
N ARG A 168 -5.95 1.15 3.08
CA ARG A 168 -5.97 2.40 2.33
C ARG A 168 -7.38 2.68 1.85
N TYR A 169 -7.62 3.87 1.34
CA TYR A 169 -8.94 4.26 0.85
C TYR A 169 -8.88 4.63 -0.63
N TYR A 170 -9.60 3.87 -1.44
CA TYR A 170 -9.90 4.20 -2.83
C TYR A 170 -11.11 5.14 -2.85
N HIS A 171 -11.01 6.30 -3.51
CA HIS A 171 -12.05 7.33 -3.41
C HIS A 171 -12.22 8.15 -4.69
N ASN A 172 -13.39 8.81 -4.81
CA ASN A 172 -13.73 9.70 -5.92
C ASN A 172 -13.77 11.19 -5.54
N LYS A 173 -13.29 11.54 -4.37
CA LYS A 173 -13.27 12.93 -3.88
C LYS A 173 -12.13 13.72 -4.53
N PRO A 174 -12.18 15.05 -4.55
CA PRO A 174 -11.05 15.86 -5.03
C PRO A 174 -9.74 15.48 -4.36
N TYR A 175 -9.76 15.26 -3.05
CA TYR A 175 -8.65 14.71 -2.25
C TYR A 175 -9.19 13.90 -1.08
N GLY A 176 -8.36 12.98 -0.56
CA GLY A 176 -8.72 12.13 0.57
C GLY A 176 -8.73 12.91 1.90
N LYS A 177 -9.75 12.68 2.70
CA LYS A 177 -9.86 13.22 4.07
C LYS A 177 -9.12 12.31 5.04
N TYR A 178 -7.80 12.23 4.94
CA TYR A 178 -6.96 11.35 5.75
C TYR A 178 -6.47 12.00 7.03
N LEU A 179 -6.37 11.21 8.10
CA LEU A 179 -5.43 11.45 9.20
C LEU A 179 -3.99 11.20 8.74
N ASP A 180 -3.03 11.70 9.51
CA ASP A 180 -1.61 11.56 9.21
C ASP A 180 -1.23 10.08 9.01
N GLY A 181 -0.53 9.81 7.90
CA GLY A 181 -0.18 8.45 7.45
C GLY A 181 -1.21 7.78 6.56
N ARG A 182 -2.37 8.37 6.33
CA ARG A 182 -3.43 7.94 5.38
C ARG A 182 -4.07 6.59 5.66
N HIS A 183 -3.95 6.06 6.88
CA HIS A 183 -4.58 4.79 7.26
C HIS A 183 -6.02 4.94 7.76
N TYR A 184 -6.43 6.16 8.11
CA TYR A 184 -7.75 6.47 8.65
C TYR A 184 -8.31 7.72 7.96
N LEU A 185 -9.63 7.77 7.88
CA LEU A 185 -10.35 8.98 7.44
C LEU A 185 -10.66 9.87 8.64
N ASN A 186 -10.71 11.18 8.40
CA ASN A 186 -11.09 12.19 9.36
C ASN A 186 -12.19 13.06 8.79
N ASP A 187 -13.24 13.28 9.57
CA ASP A 187 -14.35 14.19 9.28
C ASP A 187 -14.86 14.09 7.83
N VAL A 188 -15.34 12.92 7.48
CA VAL A 188 -15.89 12.66 6.15
C VAL A 188 -17.28 13.26 5.94
N GLY A 189 -17.94 13.75 7.01
CA GLY A 189 -19.27 14.33 6.94
C GLY A 189 -20.30 13.33 6.41
N ASP A 190 -21.06 13.72 5.39
CA ASP A 190 -22.08 12.88 4.74
C ASP A 190 -21.52 11.92 3.68
N ASP A 191 -20.19 11.86 3.52
CA ASP A 191 -19.57 10.94 2.56
C ASP A 191 -19.81 9.48 2.96
N LYS A 192 -20.24 8.67 2.00
CA LYS A 192 -20.49 7.24 2.23
C LYS A 192 -19.20 6.43 2.13
N ILE A 193 -18.95 5.63 3.15
CA ILE A 193 -17.78 4.74 3.23
C ILE A 193 -18.26 3.30 3.12
N LEU A 194 -17.58 2.51 2.32
CA LEU A 194 -17.75 1.06 2.24
C LEU A 194 -16.44 0.38 2.61
N ASN A 195 -16.47 -0.51 3.58
CA ASN A 195 -15.35 -1.39 3.90
C ASN A 195 -15.58 -2.75 3.23
N LEU A 196 -14.84 -3.00 2.15
CA LEU A 196 -14.91 -4.27 1.43
C LEU A 196 -13.93 -5.26 2.05
N MET A 197 -14.41 -6.00 3.03
CA MET A 197 -13.60 -6.91 3.84
C MET A 197 -12.95 -8.05 3.04
N ASN A 198 -13.50 -8.46 1.88
CA ASN A 198 -13.07 -9.70 1.22
C ASN A 198 -12.80 -9.57 -0.29
N LYS A 199 -12.64 -8.37 -0.81
CA LYS A 199 -12.50 -8.17 -2.27
C LYS A 199 -11.39 -7.23 -2.70
N VAL A 200 -10.95 -6.34 -1.81
CA VAL A 200 -9.92 -5.34 -2.10
C VAL A 200 -8.92 -5.29 -0.96
N TYR A 201 -7.68 -5.57 -1.26
CA TYR A 201 -6.61 -5.66 -0.25
C TYR A 201 -5.46 -4.72 -0.58
N THR A 202 -4.78 -4.25 0.45
CA THR A 202 -3.48 -3.57 0.36
C THR A 202 -2.43 -4.44 1.03
N LEU A 203 -1.55 -5.03 0.22
CA LEU A 203 -0.43 -5.83 0.71
C LEU A 203 0.72 -4.91 1.10
N LYS A 204 1.12 -4.93 2.35
CA LYS A 204 2.25 -4.15 2.88
C LYS A 204 3.49 -5.03 3.02
N TYR A 205 4.42 -4.93 2.08
CA TYR A 205 5.70 -5.63 2.09
C TYR A 205 6.69 -4.99 3.06
N ARG A 206 6.41 -5.12 4.36
CA ARG A 206 7.25 -4.56 5.42
C ARG A 206 8.39 -5.49 5.83
N TYR A 207 8.09 -6.79 5.95
CA TYR A 207 9.01 -7.84 6.34
C TYR A 207 9.07 -8.98 5.29
N SER A 208 8.80 -8.64 4.06
CA SER A 208 8.91 -9.54 2.91
C SER A 208 9.31 -8.72 1.67
N PRO A 209 10.36 -9.12 0.95
CA PRO A 209 11.34 -10.15 1.35
C PRO A 209 12.08 -9.77 2.64
N PHE A 210 12.51 -10.75 3.44
CA PHE A 210 13.25 -10.46 4.67
C PHE A 210 14.75 -10.68 4.44
N ASN A 211 15.47 -9.61 4.18
CA ASN A 211 16.91 -9.59 3.90
C ASN A 211 17.56 -8.31 4.44
N ASP A 212 18.87 -8.22 4.30
CA ASP A 212 19.63 -7.07 4.79
C ASP A 212 19.21 -5.75 4.13
N ILE A 213 18.83 -5.75 2.85
CA ILE A 213 18.35 -4.56 2.13
C ILE A 213 17.10 -4.01 2.82
N ILE A 214 16.16 -4.87 3.16
CA ILE A 214 14.92 -4.47 3.84
C ILE A 214 15.17 -3.99 5.26
N ILE A 215 16.08 -4.65 5.98
CA ILE A 215 16.45 -4.23 7.34
C ILE A 215 17.10 -2.85 7.29
N ASP A 216 18.03 -2.61 6.39
CA ASP A 216 18.70 -1.31 6.24
C ASP A 216 17.73 -0.21 5.79
N ARG A 217 16.78 -0.56 4.91
CA ARG A 217 15.68 0.32 4.53
C ARG A 217 14.82 0.71 5.75
N LEU A 218 14.39 -0.25 6.56
CA LEU A 218 13.60 0.01 7.77
C LEU A 218 14.35 0.92 8.74
N ARG A 219 15.64 0.68 8.95
CA ARG A 219 16.50 1.50 9.82
C ARG A 219 16.71 2.91 9.26
N THR A 220 16.77 3.07 7.94
CA THR A 220 16.85 4.40 7.32
C THR A 220 15.55 5.18 7.56
N TYR A 221 14.40 4.54 7.44
CA TYR A 221 13.11 5.14 7.76
C TYR A 221 13.00 5.54 9.23
N GLU A 222 13.46 4.69 10.13
CA GLU A 222 13.44 4.97 11.58
C GLU A 222 14.32 6.15 11.97
N LYS A 223 15.43 6.40 11.25
CA LYS A 223 16.28 7.59 11.48
C LYS A 223 15.60 8.89 11.07
N ILE A 224 14.71 8.85 10.10
CA ILE A 224 13.98 10.02 9.60
C ILE A 224 12.77 10.32 10.49
N LEU A 225 12.16 9.30 11.06
CA LEU A 225 11.06 9.43 12.01
C LEU A 225 11.61 9.49 13.44
N PRO A 226 11.07 10.33 14.34
CA PRO A 226 11.50 10.39 15.74
C PRO A 226 11.09 9.13 16.55
N ALA A 227 10.99 8.00 15.90
CA ALA A 227 10.67 6.73 16.49
C ALA A 227 11.94 6.05 17.03
N VAL A 228 11.75 5.10 17.94
CA VAL A 228 12.85 4.29 18.46
C VAL A 228 13.51 3.53 17.31
N ILE A 229 14.79 3.78 17.09
CA ILE A 229 15.60 3.04 16.10
C ILE A 229 15.81 1.63 16.65
N LYS A 230 15.34 0.63 15.87
CA LYS A 230 15.50 -0.78 16.22
C LYS A 230 16.81 -1.36 15.71
N SER A 231 17.37 -2.29 16.48
CA SER A 231 18.52 -3.07 16.03
C SER A 231 18.11 -4.10 14.96
N LYS A 232 19.08 -4.71 14.31
CA LYS A 232 18.85 -5.80 13.35
C LYS A 232 18.19 -7.00 14.03
N GLU A 233 18.61 -7.29 15.26
CA GLU A 233 18.08 -8.36 16.09
C GLU A 233 16.60 -8.12 16.43
N GLU A 234 16.24 -6.89 16.82
CA GLU A 234 14.85 -6.53 17.11
C GLU A 234 13.96 -6.68 15.87
N HIS A 235 14.44 -6.28 14.68
CA HIS A 235 13.71 -6.53 13.44
C HIS A 235 13.54 -8.02 13.14
N SER A 236 14.58 -8.84 13.41
CA SER A 236 14.51 -10.29 13.30
C SER A 236 13.46 -10.89 14.22
N ASP A 237 13.40 -10.44 15.46
CA ASP A 237 12.44 -10.96 16.44
C ASP A 237 11.00 -10.54 16.10
N ILE A 238 10.80 -9.34 15.60
CA ILE A 238 9.50 -8.90 15.08
C ILE A 238 9.08 -9.76 13.87
N HIS A 239 10.00 -10.02 12.93
CA HIS A 239 9.73 -10.88 11.79
C HIS A 239 9.32 -12.29 12.22
N LYS A 240 10.07 -12.92 13.13
CA LYS A 240 9.75 -14.23 13.69
C LYS A 240 8.37 -14.23 14.37
N HIS A 241 8.07 -13.20 15.16
CA HIS A 241 6.77 -13.06 15.81
C HIS A 241 5.63 -13.00 14.79
N TYR A 242 5.76 -12.16 13.76
CA TYR A 242 4.72 -12.08 12.71
C TYR A 242 4.58 -13.38 11.93
N LEU A 243 5.68 -14.12 11.73
CA LEU A 243 5.64 -15.40 11.03
C LEU A 243 4.80 -16.46 11.78
N THR A 244 4.68 -16.38 13.11
CA THR A 244 3.84 -17.31 13.88
C THR A 244 2.35 -17.16 13.61
N THR A 245 1.93 -16.01 13.07
CA THR A 245 0.52 -15.68 12.76
C THR A 245 0.27 -15.46 11.27
N ALA A 246 1.32 -15.56 10.45
CA ALA A 246 1.20 -15.44 9.00
C ALA A 246 0.67 -16.75 8.39
N HIS A 247 -0.10 -16.62 7.33
CA HIS A 247 -0.65 -17.71 6.54
C HIS A 247 -0.16 -17.63 5.10
N ASP A 248 -0.13 -18.74 4.40
CA ASP A 248 -0.06 -18.72 2.95
C ASP A 248 -1.38 -18.14 2.42
N LEU A 249 -1.29 -17.00 1.76
CA LEU A 249 -2.47 -16.30 1.27
C LEU A 249 -3.18 -17.05 0.13
N ASN A 250 -2.48 -17.99 -0.53
CA ASN A 250 -3.07 -18.87 -1.52
C ASN A 250 -4.06 -19.89 -0.92
N ASP A 251 -3.99 -20.13 0.38
CA ASP A 251 -4.93 -21.01 1.09
C ASP A 251 -6.24 -20.31 1.48
N ILE A 252 -6.34 -19.00 1.29
CA ILE A 252 -7.51 -18.19 1.63
C ILE A 252 -8.28 -17.87 0.33
N GLU A 253 -9.47 -18.47 0.16
CA GLU A 253 -10.23 -18.44 -1.10
C GLU A 253 -10.52 -17.01 -1.60
N ASP A 254 -10.98 -16.13 -0.74
CA ASP A 254 -11.28 -14.73 -1.11
C ASP A 254 -10.03 -13.98 -1.57
N PHE A 255 -8.91 -14.19 -0.89
CA PHE A 255 -7.63 -13.61 -1.25
C PHE A 255 -7.10 -14.19 -2.57
N LYS A 256 -7.17 -15.52 -2.71
CA LYS A 256 -6.72 -16.25 -3.91
C LYS A 256 -7.35 -15.71 -5.18
N ASN A 257 -8.64 -15.39 -5.14
CA ASN A 257 -9.35 -14.82 -6.29
C ASN A 257 -8.80 -13.44 -6.68
N ALA A 258 -8.56 -12.55 -5.71
CA ALA A 258 -7.97 -11.23 -5.94
C ALA A 258 -6.51 -11.33 -6.39
N TYR A 259 -5.74 -12.20 -5.76
CA TYR A 259 -4.36 -12.47 -6.11
C TYR A 259 -4.22 -13.00 -7.54
N ASN A 260 -4.97 -14.05 -7.89
CA ASN A 260 -4.93 -14.67 -9.23
C ASN A 260 -5.33 -13.68 -10.32
N TYR A 261 -6.32 -12.83 -10.07
CA TYR A 261 -6.69 -11.78 -11.01
C TYR A 261 -5.51 -10.83 -11.27
N CYS A 262 -4.89 -10.31 -10.22
CA CYS A 262 -3.79 -9.33 -10.36
C CYS A 262 -2.50 -9.91 -10.95
N VAL A 263 -2.21 -11.18 -10.70
CA VAL A 263 -1.03 -11.85 -11.28
C VAL A 263 -1.22 -12.10 -12.78
N ASN A 264 -2.44 -12.37 -13.23
CA ASN A 264 -2.75 -12.67 -14.63
C ASN A 264 -3.07 -11.41 -15.48
N LEU A 265 -3.02 -10.21 -14.91
CA LEU A 265 -3.05 -8.96 -15.68
C LEU A 265 -1.74 -8.73 -16.42
#